data_f4b62fbddd98a7df8691f0fc20da86ce
#
_entry.id   f4b62fbddd98a7df8691f0fc20da86ce
#
_cell.length_a   1.000
_cell.length_b   1.000
_cell.length_c   1.000
_cell.angle_alpha   90.00
_cell.angle_beta   90.00
_cell.angle_gamma   90.00
#
_symmetry.space_group_name_H-M   'P 1'
#
loop_
_entity.id
_entity.type
_entity.pdbx_description
1 polymer ?
#
loop_
_entity_poly.entity_id
_entity_poly.type
_entity_poly.pdbx_seq_one_letter_code
_entity_poly.pdbx_strand_id
1 'polypeptide(L)'
;MVRLNQRHPNCVVSVKNMNRKNATIEFKSNIENDIEFSQIEEWKHKWTPKKVRRRKYGYVTYKLISESRSFPDTSFEHQALSIALRTWGLRTKDIRFKRVKGNAKADLVVRFVKQKDDSYLKDKPSVLAYAYFPNGQAIGGDMTFNDSIWWSKNGEPVNAHKLMPEQYPPNTKTKLRTYNLIHVMIHEGGHAIGLKHHPTCKQCVMFPYYSGLVVLHDEEGHDVGRIQEFYGKRRISDQIIDYFRRRMQRKWG
;
A
#
# COMPACT_ATOMS: atom_id res chain seq x y z
N MET A 1 9.43 12.27 -30.25
CA MET A 1 8.71 12.74 -29.05
C MET A 1 7.44 11.90 -28.88
N VAL A 2 7.50 10.84 -28.09
CA VAL A 2 6.34 9.97 -27.84
C VAL A 2 5.58 10.58 -26.67
N ARG A 3 4.37 11.10 -26.91
CA ARG A 3 3.45 11.51 -25.83
C ARG A 3 3.07 10.25 -25.06
N LEU A 4 3.64 10.09 -23.87
CA LEU A 4 3.13 9.15 -22.86
C LEU A 4 1.71 9.60 -22.51
N ASN A 5 0.70 8.88 -22.98
CA ASN A 5 -0.66 8.99 -22.46
C ASN A 5 -0.57 8.71 -20.96
N GLN A 6 -0.69 9.77 -20.15
CA GLN A 6 -0.79 9.67 -18.70
C GLN A 6 -2.12 8.96 -18.39
N ARG A 7 -2.05 7.65 -18.21
CA ARG A 7 -3.20 6.89 -17.70
C ARG A 7 -3.37 7.26 -16.23
N HIS A 8 -4.58 7.61 -15.85
CA HIS A 8 -4.94 7.86 -14.45
C HIS A 8 -4.64 6.61 -13.61
N PRO A 9 -4.20 6.76 -12.34
CA PRO A 9 -4.04 5.62 -11.44
C PRO A 9 -5.38 4.92 -11.26
N ASN A 10 -5.34 3.60 -11.26
CA ASN A 10 -6.55 2.77 -11.30
C ASN A 10 -7.26 2.70 -9.95
N CYS A 11 -6.59 3.12 -8.86
CA CYS A 11 -7.18 3.09 -7.53
C CYS A 11 -6.54 4.14 -6.61
N VAL A 12 -7.35 4.73 -5.75
CA VAL A 12 -6.98 5.90 -4.95
C VAL A 12 -7.63 5.83 -3.58
N VAL A 13 -6.84 6.04 -2.54
CA VAL A 13 -7.33 6.27 -1.19
C VAL A 13 -7.51 7.78 -0.95
N SER A 14 -8.71 8.22 -0.60
CA SER A 14 -9.03 9.65 -0.38
C SER A 14 -9.86 9.88 0.89
N VAL A 15 -9.98 11.14 1.30
CA VAL A 15 -10.75 11.59 2.49
C VAL A 15 -11.86 12.53 2.03
N LYS A 16 -13.11 12.32 2.45
CA LYS A 16 -14.23 13.21 2.11
C LYS A 16 -14.14 14.57 2.80
N ASN A 17 -14.70 15.59 2.14
CA ASN A 17 -14.76 16.98 2.57
C ASN A 17 -15.16 17.13 4.04
N MET A 18 -14.34 17.87 4.77
CA MET A 18 -14.57 18.20 6.15
C MET A 18 -15.62 19.34 6.28
N ASN A 19 -16.79 19.03 6.80
CA ASN A 19 -17.54 20.01 7.57
C ASN A 19 -17.02 20.03 9.01
N ARG A 20 -16.71 21.21 9.53
CA ARG A 20 -15.92 21.45 10.77
C ARG A 20 -16.48 20.84 12.08
N LYS A 21 -17.58 20.11 12.08
CA LYS A 21 -18.21 19.58 13.30
C LYS A 21 -18.30 18.06 13.41
N ASN A 22 -18.28 17.29 12.31
CA ASN A 22 -18.24 15.81 12.37
C ASN A 22 -17.52 15.31 11.12
N ALA A 23 -16.25 15.01 11.24
CA ALA A 23 -15.46 14.51 10.12
C ALA A 23 -15.73 13.01 9.91
N THR A 24 -16.68 12.70 9.06
CA THR A 24 -16.77 11.37 8.46
C THR A 24 -15.80 11.33 7.28
N ILE A 25 -14.91 10.36 7.32
CA ILE A 25 -13.88 10.17 6.29
C ILE A 25 -14.51 9.36 5.17
N GLU A 26 -14.58 9.91 3.98
CA GLU A 26 -15.00 9.20 2.78
C GLU A 26 -13.86 9.19 1.77
N PHE A 27 -13.65 8.07 1.14
CA PHE A 27 -12.70 7.87 0.07
C PHE A 27 -13.50 7.76 -1.24
N LYS A 28 -13.32 8.67 -2.17
CA LYS A 28 -13.94 8.53 -3.49
C LYS A 28 -12.97 7.79 -4.42
N SER A 29 -13.34 6.58 -4.80
CA SER A 29 -13.01 6.07 -6.12
C SER A 29 -13.96 6.75 -7.12
N ASN A 30 -13.61 6.81 -8.38
CA ASN A 30 -14.59 7.12 -9.44
C ASN A 30 -15.52 5.89 -9.52
N ILE A 31 -16.52 5.85 -8.62
CA ILE A 31 -17.39 4.69 -8.36
C ILE A 31 -18.28 4.38 -9.58
N GLU A 32 -18.57 5.36 -10.43
CA GLU A 32 -19.52 5.17 -11.53
C GLU A 32 -19.01 4.28 -12.67
N ASN A 33 -17.68 4.12 -12.82
CA ASN A 33 -17.11 3.23 -13.85
C ASN A 33 -16.62 1.87 -13.31
N ASP A 34 -16.58 1.68 -11.99
CA ASP A 34 -16.01 0.45 -11.39
C ASP A 34 -17.06 -0.68 -11.22
N ILE A 35 -18.36 -0.37 -11.29
CA ILE A 35 -19.41 -1.36 -11.03
C ILE A 35 -19.66 -2.28 -12.23
N GLU A 36 -19.50 -1.82 -13.46
CA GLU A 36 -19.68 -2.67 -14.67
C GLU A 36 -18.45 -3.52 -15.05
N PHE A 37 -17.26 -3.17 -14.57
CA PHE A 37 -16.03 -3.91 -14.84
C PHE A 37 -15.74 -5.09 -13.89
N SER A 38 -16.66 -5.40 -12.99
CA SER A 38 -16.34 -6.08 -11.73
C SER A 38 -16.13 -7.59 -11.79
N GLN A 39 -16.44 -8.31 -12.86
CA GLN A 39 -16.32 -9.78 -12.81
C GLN A 39 -15.41 -10.45 -13.85
N ILE A 40 -15.09 -9.83 -14.96
CA ILE A 40 -14.36 -10.51 -16.05
C ILE A 40 -12.89 -10.09 -16.18
N GLU A 41 -12.47 -8.96 -15.61
CA GLU A 41 -11.12 -8.42 -15.79
C GLU A 41 -10.15 -8.56 -14.60
N GLU A 42 -10.58 -9.05 -13.44
CA GLU A 42 -9.70 -9.23 -12.28
C GLU A 42 -8.48 -10.13 -12.59
N TRP A 43 -8.63 -11.13 -13.42
CA TRP A 43 -7.57 -12.07 -13.80
C TRP A 43 -6.45 -11.46 -14.66
N LYS A 44 -6.68 -10.33 -15.32
CA LYS A 44 -5.68 -9.67 -16.19
C LYS A 44 -4.64 -8.87 -15.41
N HIS A 45 -4.89 -8.58 -14.13
CA HIS A 45 -4.09 -7.68 -13.31
C HIS A 45 -3.31 -8.40 -12.20
N LYS A 46 -2.84 -9.60 -12.41
CA LYS A 46 -1.98 -10.28 -11.44
C LYS A 46 -0.53 -10.33 -11.89
N TRP A 47 0.37 -10.31 -10.92
CA TRP A 47 1.77 -10.60 -11.18
C TRP A 47 1.95 -12.05 -11.63
N THR A 48 2.75 -12.25 -12.67
CA THR A 48 3.34 -13.54 -13.00
C THR A 48 4.81 -13.53 -12.57
N PRO A 49 5.10 -13.77 -11.29
CA PRO A 49 6.46 -13.67 -10.80
C PRO A 49 7.35 -14.66 -11.56
N LYS A 50 8.50 -14.23 -12.05
CA LYS A 50 9.48 -15.09 -12.70
C LYS A 50 9.80 -16.24 -11.76
N LYS A 51 9.46 -17.47 -12.12
CA LYS A 51 9.77 -18.65 -11.33
C LYS A 51 11.29 -18.74 -11.20
N VAL A 52 11.80 -18.47 -10.00
CA VAL A 52 13.21 -18.67 -9.73
C VAL A 52 13.47 -20.18 -9.72
N ARG A 53 14.37 -20.64 -10.59
CA ARG A 53 14.79 -22.05 -10.66
C ARG A 53 14.95 -22.62 -9.25
N ARG A 54 14.21 -23.70 -8.91
CA ARG A 54 14.18 -24.42 -7.62
C ARG A 54 13.36 -23.77 -6.47
N ARG A 55 12.55 -22.73 -6.70
CA ARG A 55 11.68 -22.20 -5.65
C ARG A 55 10.19 -22.42 -6.00
N LYS A 56 9.39 -22.70 -4.97
CA LYS A 56 7.93 -22.94 -5.12
C LYS A 56 7.13 -21.68 -5.43
N TYR A 57 7.73 -20.49 -5.32
CA TYR A 57 7.08 -19.19 -5.50
C TYR A 57 8.01 -18.20 -6.20
N GLY A 58 7.43 -17.24 -6.88
CA GLY A 58 8.14 -16.12 -7.48
C GLY A 58 8.36 -14.98 -6.49
N TYR A 59 9.34 -14.11 -6.79
CA TYR A 59 9.52 -12.84 -6.09
C TYR A 59 9.08 -11.69 -6.95
N VAL A 60 8.33 -10.75 -6.35
CA VAL A 60 8.17 -9.38 -6.81
C VAL A 60 9.18 -8.53 -6.04
N THR A 61 10.07 -7.88 -6.76
CA THR A 61 11.08 -7.02 -6.14
C THR A 61 10.50 -5.64 -5.90
N TYR A 62 10.89 -4.99 -4.78
CA TYR A 62 10.40 -3.66 -4.45
C TYR A 62 11.49 -2.73 -3.96
N LYS A 63 11.27 -1.44 -4.12
CA LYS A 63 12.18 -0.38 -3.72
C LYS A 63 11.41 0.87 -3.29
N LEU A 64 11.80 1.45 -2.16
CA LEU A 64 11.41 2.79 -1.75
C LEU A 64 12.46 3.77 -2.29
N ILE A 65 12.04 4.78 -3.06
CA ILE A 65 12.94 5.73 -3.73
C ILE A 65 12.90 7.14 -3.15
N SER A 66 11.89 7.46 -2.34
CA SER A 66 11.83 8.68 -1.53
C SER A 66 11.11 8.41 -0.22
N GLU A 67 11.39 9.20 0.79
CA GLU A 67 10.96 9.02 2.17
C GLU A 67 10.02 10.15 2.57
N SER A 68 9.24 9.95 3.64
CA SER A 68 8.32 10.94 4.16
C SER A 68 9.00 11.92 5.11
N ARG A 69 8.63 13.20 5.02
CA ARG A 69 9.01 14.21 6.01
C ARG A 69 8.45 13.95 7.42
N SER A 70 7.51 13.03 7.56
CA SER A 70 6.84 12.73 8.84
C SER A 70 7.73 11.97 9.83
N PHE A 71 8.81 11.34 9.34
CA PHE A 71 9.70 10.53 10.17
C PHE A 71 11.14 11.02 10.01
N PRO A 72 11.80 11.39 11.13
CA PRO A 72 13.20 11.80 11.10
C PRO A 72 14.16 10.64 10.81
N ASP A 73 13.73 9.40 11.11
CA ASP A 73 14.45 8.17 10.83
C ASP A 73 13.72 7.39 9.73
N THR A 74 14.36 7.27 8.59
CA THR A 74 13.86 6.62 7.38
C THR A 74 13.67 5.10 7.51
N SER A 75 14.15 4.53 8.61
CA SER A 75 14.02 3.09 8.87
C SER A 75 12.56 2.65 8.99
N PHE A 76 11.68 3.52 9.50
CA PHE A 76 10.28 3.19 9.73
C PHE A 76 9.52 2.96 8.43
N GLU A 77 9.65 3.81 7.41
CA GLU A 77 8.97 3.65 6.12
C GLU A 77 9.39 2.35 5.43
N HIS A 78 10.67 2.03 5.51
CA HIS A 78 11.18 0.76 4.99
C HIS A 78 10.62 -0.45 5.74
N GLN A 79 10.49 -0.36 7.06
CA GLN A 79 9.87 -1.41 7.88
C GLN A 79 8.38 -1.52 7.57
N ALA A 80 7.66 -0.40 7.51
CA ALA A 80 6.23 -0.35 7.21
C ALA A 80 5.92 -0.98 5.85
N LEU A 81 6.68 -0.63 4.80
CA LEU A 81 6.55 -1.22 3.47
C LEU A 81 6.84 -2.73 3.48
N SER A 82 7.89 -3.15 4.19
CA SER A 82 8.21 -4.58 4.34
C SER A 82 7.10 -5.34 5.07
N ILE A 83 6.52 -4.75 6.11
CA ILE A 83 5.38 -5.33 6.85
C ILE A 83 4.18 -5.44 5.91
N ALA A 84 3.83 -4.36 5.22
CA ALA A 84 2.66 -4.31 4.34
C ALA A 84 2.71 -5.38 3.24
N LEU A 85 3.78 -5.41 2.47
CA LEU A 85 3.95 -6.40 1.40
C LEU A 85 4.04 -7.84 1.95
N ARG A 86 4.71 -8.02 3.09
CA ARG A 86 4.79 -9.32 3.74
C ARG A 86 3.44 -9.80 4.26
N THR A 87 2.58 -8.91 4.73
CA THR A 87 1.22 -9.23 5.19
C THR A 87 0.45 -9.96 4.09
N TRP A 88 0.48 -9.46 2.86
CA TRP A 88 -0.10 -10.14 1.69
C TRP A 88 0.65 -11.42 1.31
N GLY A 89 1.96 -11.34 1.18
CA GLY A 89 2.78 -12.49 0.76
C GLY A 89 2.70 -13.69 1.71
N LEU A 90 2.45 -13.49 3.00
CA LEU A 90 2.28 -14.58 3.95
C LEU A 90 0.93 -15.30 3.83
N ARG A 91 -0.06 -14.70 3.20
CA ARG A 91 -1.38 -15.28 3.01
C ARG A 91 -1.50 -16.11 1.72
N THR A 92 -0.55 -15.97 0.79
CA THR A 92 -0.58 -16.59 -0.53
C THR A 92 0.49 -17.66 -0.70
N LYS A 93 0.27 -18.57 -1.67
CA LYS A 93 1.22 -19.63 -2.04
C LYS A 93 2.31 -19.10 -3.00
N ASP A 94 1.93 -18.36 -4.04
CA ASP A 94 2.76 -18.18 -5.23
C ASP A 94 3.54 -16.86 -5.28
N ILE A 95 3.21 -15.87 -4.44
CA ILE A 95 3.87 -14.55 -4.44
C ILE A 95 4.65 -14.28 -3.14
N ARG A 96 5.82 -13.71 -3.28
CA ARG A 96 6.67 -13.19 -2.20
C ARG A 96 7.33 -11.91 -2.65
N PHE A 97 7.78 -11.12 -1.68
CA PHE A 97 8.40 -9.84 -1.94
C PHE A 97 9.85 -9.83 -1.49
N LYS A 98 10.70 -9.16 -2.26
CA LYS A 98 12.12 -9.00 -1.98
C LYS A 98 12.54 -7.55 -2.19
N ARG A 99 13.05 -6.92 -1.14
CA ARG A 99 13.64 -5.58 -1.24
C ARG A 99 14.91 -5.64 -2.10
N VAL A 100 15.06 -4.66 -2.99
CA VAL A 100 16.32 -4.39 -3.71
C VAL A 100 16.88 -3.05 -3.26
N LYS A 101 18.20 -2.89 -3.38
CA LYS A 101 18.96 -1.71 -2.92
C LYS A 101 19.74 -1.06 -4.07
N GLY A 102 20.22 0.13 -3.82
CA GLY A 102 21.08 0.88 -4.76
C GLY A 102 20.38 1.11 -6.11
N ASN A 103 21.10 0.91 -7.21
CA ASN A 103 20.62 1.16 -8.57
C ASN A 103 19.88 -0.05 -9.19
N ALA A 104 19.62 -1.10 -8.41
CA ALA A 104 18.89 -2.26 -8.91
C ALA A 104 17.47 -1.88 -9.35
N LYS A 105 17.04 -2.41 -10.50
CA LYS A 105 15.65 -2.29 -10.96
C LYS A 105 14.74 -3.07 -10.02
N ALA A 106 13.59 -2.48 -9.70
CA ALA A 106 12.52 -3.10 -8.92
C ALA A 106 11.28 -3.29 -9.79
N ASP A 107 10.48 -4.30 -9.46
CA ASP A 107 9.16 -4.50 -10.07
C ASP A 107 8.13 -3.50 -9.51
N LEU A 108 8.23 -3.17 -8.20
CA LEU A 108 7.42 -2.18 -7.52
C LEU A 108 8.30 -1.01 -7.07
N VAL A 109 7.96 0.19 -7.49
CA VAL A 109 8.59 1.41 -7.02
C VAL A 109 7.62 2.15 -6.11
N VAL A 110 8.10 2.51 -4.92
CA VAL A 110 7.32 3.21 -3.90
C VAL A 110 7.96 4.57 -3.64
N ARG A 111 7.13 5.63 -3.57
CA ARG A 111 7.62 6.99 -3.39
C ARG A 111 6.67 7.83 -2.54
N PHE A 112 7.24 8.81 -1.85
CA PHE A 112 6.54 9.92 -1.23
C PHE A 112 6.75 11.17 -2.08
N VAL A 113 5.65 11.89 -2.38
CA VAL A 113 5.68 13.07 -3.24
C VAL A 113 4.79 14.14 -2.63
N LYS A 114 5.23 15.40 -2.62
CA LYS A 114 4.37 16.51 -2.21
C LYS A 114 3.22 16.64 -3.20
N GLN A 115 2.02 16.90 -2.70
CA GLN A 115 0.80 16.99 -3.50
C GLN A 115 0.95 17.87 -4.76
N LYS A 116 1.59 19.04 -4.61
CA LYS A 116 1.79 20.00 -5.70
C LYS A 116 2.70 19.51 -6.82
N ASP A 117 3.58 18.54 -6.51
CA ASP A 117 4.62 18.04 -7.41
C ASP A 117 4.19 16.76 -8.16
N ASP A 118 2.99 16.24 -7.85
CA ASP A 118 2.41 15.06 -8.51
C ASP A 118 1.19 15.46 -9.34
N SER A 119 1.18 15.07 -10.61
CA SER A 119 0.12 15.44 -11.56
C SER A 119 -1.27 14.92 -11.19
N TYR A 120 -1.33 13.79 -10.45
CA TYR A 120 -2.59 13.21 -10.00
C TYR A 120 -3.05 13.79 -8.67
N LEU A 121 -2.13 14.02 -7.72
CA LEU A 121 -2.45 14.50 -6.37
C LEU A 121 -2.78 15.99 -6.33
N LYS A 122 -2.18 16.83 -7.22
CA LYS A 122 -2.20 18.29 -7.09
C LYS A 122 -3.59 18.88 -6.90
N ASP A 123 -4.59 18.32 -7.57
CA ASP A 123 -5.99 18.80 -7.52
C ASP A 123 -6.87 17.93 -6.59
N LYS A 124 -6.26 17.04 -5.79
CA LYS A 124 -6.95 16.06 -4.94
C LYS A 124 -6.42 16.07 -3.50
N PRO A 125 -6.70 17.10 -2.71
CA PRO A 125 -6.14 17.26 -1.36
C PRO A 125 -6.59 16.17 -0.38
N SER A 126 -7.67 15.46 -0.68
CA SER A 126 -8.18 14.37 0.15
C SER A 126 -7.52 13.02 -0.12
N VAL A 127 -6.72 12.89 -1.19
CA VAL A 127 -6.04 11.64 -1.54
C VAL A 127 -4.82 11.43 -0.66
N LEU A 128 -4.79 10.29 0.04
CA LEU A 128 -3.69 9.90 0.91
C LEU A 128 -2.56 9.24 0.12
N ALA A 129 -2.92 8.34 -0.79
CA ALA A 129 -2.00 7.59 -1.63
C ALA A 129 -2.75 7.03 -2.84
N TYR A 130 -2.00 6.46 -3.78
CA TYR A 130 -2.56 5.69 -4.88
C TYR A 130 -1.57 4.62 -5.37
N ALA A 131 -2.09 3.57 -6.01
CA ALA A 131 -1.30 2.55 -6.65
C ALA A 131 -1.80 2.22 -8.06
N TYR A 132 -0.91 1.66 -8.87
CA TYR A 132 -1.25 1.07 -10.16
C TYR A 132 -1.44 -0.43 -10.02
N PHE A 133 -2.42 -0.98 -10.71
CA PHE A 133 -2.55 -2.44 -10.82
C PHE A 133 -1.38 -3.02 -11.62
N PRO A 134 -1.02 -4.30 -11.38
CA PRO A 134 -0.11 -5.02 -12.24
C PRO A 134 -0.68 -5.07 -13.68
N ASN A 135 -0.01 -4.45 -14.61
CA ASN A 135 -0.50 -4.32 -16.00
C ASN A 135 0.55 -4.67 -17.05
N GLY A 136 1.69 -5.24 -16.61
CA GLY A 136 2.82 -5.56 -17.48
C GLY A 136 3.62 -4.35 -17.99
N GLN A 137 3.24 -3.14 -17.62
CA GLN A 137 3.96 -1.90 -17.93
C GLN A 137 4.99 -1.56 -16.84
N ALA A 138 5.89 -0.63 -17.15
CA ALA A 138 6.97 -0.23 -16.24
C ALA A 138 6.50 0.37 -14.90
N ILE A 139 5.26 0.92 -14.85
CA ILE A 139 4.64 1.51 -13.66
C ILE A 139 3.64 0.58 -12.98
N GLY A 140 3.45 -0.64 -13.49
CA GLY A 140 2.51 -1.60 -12.90
C GLY A 140 2.90 -1.95 -11.48
N GLY A 141 1.98 -1.75 -10.53
CA GLY A 141 2.23 -1.98 -9.11
C GLY A 141 2.93 -0.86 -8.35
N ASP A 142 3.34 0.23 -9.01
CA ASP A 142 3.96 1.38 -8.33
C ASP A 142 2.97 2.05 -7.38
N MET A 143 3.50 2.54 -6.25
CA MET A 143 2.72 3.22 -5.21
C MET A 143 3.25 4.62 -4.95
N THR A 144 2.36 5.60 -4.84
CA THR A 144 2.69 6.99 -4.52
C THR A 144 1.91 7.45 -3.30
N PHE A 145 2.64 7.96 -2.30
CA PHE A 145 2.09 8.47 -1.04
C PHE A 145 2.19 9.99 -1.01
N ASN A 146 1.11 10.64 -0.56
CA ASN A 146 1.05 12.10 -0.44
C ASN A 146 1.90 12.56 0.76
N ASP A 147 3.01 13.25 0.50
CA ASP A 147 3.89 13.80 1.55
C ASP A 147 3.48 15.22 1.99
N SER A 148 2.34 15.74 1.52
CA SER A 148 1.76 16.99 2.04
C SER A 148 0.92 16.79 3.28
N ILE A 149 0.59 15.55 3.63
CA ILE A 149 -0.08 15.16 4.87
C ILE A 149 0.91 14.62 5.89
N TRP A 150 0.46 14.42 7.13
CA TRP A 150 1.27 13.85 8.19
C TRP A 150 0.96 12.38 8.40
N TRP A 151 2.00 11.57 8.40
CA TRP A 151 1.94 10.14 8.68
C TRP A 151 2.36 9.85 10.12
N SER A 152 1.83 8.78 10.70
CA SER A 152 2.26 8.26 12.00
C SER A 152 2.20 6.73 12.04
N LYS A 153 2.70 6.15 13.12
CA LYS A 153 2.71 4.68 13.31
C LYS A 153 1.32 4.11 13.61
N ASN A 154 0.43 4.89 14.19
CA ASN A 154 -0.87 4.45 14.69
C ASN A 154 -2.07 5.27 14.19
N GLY A 155 -1.83 6.38 13.47
CA GLY A 155 -2.89 7.27 12.99
C GLY A 155 -3.40 8.27 14.04
N GLU A 156 -2.83 8.27 15.24
CA GLU A 156 -3.23 9.18 16.31
C GLU A 156 -2.71 10.60 16.07
N PRO A 157 -3.51 11.64 16.43
CA PRO A 157 -3.07 13.01 16.31
C PRO A 157 -1.80 13.29 17.11
N VAL A 158 -0.81 13.91 16.48
CA VAL A 158 0.50 14.21 17.06
C VAL A 158 0.58 15.70 17.44
N ASN A 159 1.25 16.00 18.56
CA ASN A 159 1.49 17.37 18.98
C ASN A 159 2.19 18.17 17.86
N ALA A 160 1.65 19.36 17.54
CA ALA A 160 2.08 20.16 16.40
C ALA A 160 3.55 20.57 16.48
N HIS A 161 4.08 20.85 17.67
CA HIS A 161 5.51 21.15 17.85
C HIS A 161 6.42 20.00 17.40
N LYS A 162 6.02 18.75 17.63
CA LYS A 162 6.82 17.58 17.19
C LYS A 162 6.95 17.46 15.67
N LEU A 163 5.97 17.95 14.94
CA LEU A 163 5.93 17.85 13.47
C LEU A 163 6.41 19.14 12.79
N MET A 164 6.18 20.28 13.45
CA MET A 164 6.46 21.62 12.91
C MET A 164 7.00 22.53 14.02
N PRO A 165 8.20 22.27 14.55
CA PRO A 165 8.75 23.01 15.69
C PRO A 165 8.94 24.49 15.41
N GLU A 166 9.19 24.87 14.15
CA GLU A 166 9.36 26.25 13.70
C GLU A 166 8.06 27.07 13.72
N GLN A 167 6.88 26.39 13.63
CA GLN A 167 5.59 27.05 13.60
C GLN A 167 4.82 26.98 14.92
N TYR A 168 5.17 26.03 15.78
CA TYR A 168 4.48 25.78 17.04
C TYR A 168 5.47 25.73 18.20
N PRO A 169 5.26 26.48 19.30
CA PRO A 169 6.13 26.43 20.47
C PRO A 169 6.03 25.08 21.23
N PRO A 170 7.05 24.73 22.05
CA PRO A 170 7.09 23.45 22.77
C PRO A 170 5.88 23.16 23.66
N ASN A 171 5.24 24.19 24.21
CA ASN A 171 4.09 24.09 25.10
C ASN A 171 2.73 24.13 24.37
N THR A 172 2.71 24.06 23.03
CA THR A 172 1.46 24.07 22.28
C THR A 172 0.58 22.87 22.63
N LYS A 173 -0.72 23.12 22.78
CA LYS A 173 -1.74 22.07 22.95
C LYS A 173 -2.31 21.60 21.61
N THR A 174 -1.95 22.27 20.52
CA THR A 174 -2.42 21.92 19.16
C THR A 174 -1.90 20.56 18.76
N LYS A 175 -2.81 19.72 18.27
CA LYS A 175 -2.49 18.42 17.67
C LYS A 175 -2.84 18.45 16.19
N LEU A 176 -1.94 17.95 15.36
CA LEU A 176 -2.15 17.76 13.93
C LEU A 176 -2.66 16.35 13.66
N ARG A 177 -3.59 16.25 12.72
CA ARG A 177 -4.11 14.97 12.26
C ARG A 177 -3.01 14.21 11.54
N THR A 178 -2.92 12.93 11.82
CA THR A 178 -2.03 12.00 11.12
C THR A 178 -2.78 10.78 10.62
N TYR A 179 -2.17 10.02 9.75
CA TYR A 179 -2.71 8.79 9.20
C TYR A 179 -1.75 7.63 9.46
N ASN A 180 -2.28 6.44 9.74
CA ASN A 180 -1.47 5.24 9.94
C ASN A 180 -0.84 4.81 8.62
N LEU A 181 0.49 4.98 8.51
CA LEU A 181 1.22 4.65 7.30
C LEU A 181 1.15 3.16 6.97
N ILE A 182 1.21 2.28 7.99
CA ILE A 182 1.16 0.82 7.76
C ILE A 182 -0.18 0.43 7.14
N HIS A 183 -1.30 0.98 7.64
CA HIS A 183 -2.62 0.73 7.05
C HIS A 183 -2.66 1.08 5.57
N VAL A 184 -2.26 2.31 5.24
CA VAL A 184 -2.32 2.78 3.85
C VAL A 184 -1.34 2.01 2.96
N MET A 185 -0.16 1.63 3.47
CA MET A 185 0.77 0.76 2.73
C MET A 185 0.22 -0.66 2.50
N ILE A 186 -0.54 -1.22 3.44
CA ILE A 186 -1.20 -2.52 3.22
C ILE A 186 -2.29 -2.37 2.15
N HIS A 187 -3.11 -1.32 2.23
CA HIS A 187 -4.16 -1.03 1.27
C HIS A 187 -3.60 -0.87 -0.16
N GLU A 188 -2.65 0.05 -0.35
CA GLU A 188 -2.00 0.27 -1.65
C GLU A 188 -1.22 -0.97 -2.12
N GLY A 189 -0.64 -1.73 -1.19
CA GLY A 189 -0.02 -3.01 -1.47
C GLY A 189 -1.01 -4.04 -2.05
N GLY A 190 -2.27 -4.03 -1.59
CA GLY A 190 -3.35 -4.82 -2.16
C GLY A 190 -3.63 -4.46 -3.63
N HIS A 191 -3.71 -3.17 -3.94
CA HIS A 191 -3.84 -2.69 -5.33
C HIS A 191 -2.62 -3.04 -6.17
N ALA A 192 -1.43 -2.83 -5.64
CA ALA A 192 -0.17 -3.15 -6.31
C ALA A 192 -0.02 -4.63 -6.70
N ILE A 193 -0.83 -5.51 -6.12
CA ILE A 193 -0.89 -6.94 -6.44
C ILE A 193 -2.20 -7.37 -7.12
N GLY A 194 -3.07 -6.43 -7.46
CA GLY A 194 -4.24 -6.65 -8.31
C GLY A 194 -5.60 -6.59 -7.64
N LEU A 195 -5.68 -6.41 -6.30
CA LEU A 195 -6.96 -6.32 -5.61
C LEU A 195 -7.63 -4.96 -5.85
N LYS A 196 -8.89 -4.99 -6.20
CA LYS A 196 -9.78 -3.82 -6.22
C LYS A 196 -10.31 -3.51 -4.82
N HIS A 197 -10.95 -2.36 -4.65
CA HIS A 197 -11.70 -2.04 -3.45
C HIS A 197 -12.77 -3.11 -3.13
N HIS A 198 -13.09 -3.21 -1.85
CA HIS A 198 -14.23 -4.01 -1.35
C HIS A 198 -15.24 -3.07 -0.67
N PRO A 199 -16.12 -2.39 -1.42
CA PRO A 199 -16.92 -1.27 -0.92
C PRO A 199 -17.97 -1.67 0.12
N THR A 200 -18.35 -2.94 0.17
CA THR A 200 -19.35 -3.48 1.11
C THR A 200 -18.74 -4.00 2.41
N CYS A 201 -17.42 -4.19 2.48
CA CYS A 201 -16.73 -4.73 3.66
C CYS A 201 -15.97 -3.64 4.44
N LYS A 202 -16.61 -3.04 5.45
CA LYS A 202 -15.99 -2.02 6.31
C LYS A 202 -14.83 -2.56 7.17
N GLN A 203 -14.75 -3.88 7.37
CA GLN A 203 -13.73 -4.57 8.14
C GLN A 203 -12.55 -5.03 7.27
N CYS A 204 -12.66 -4.91 5.95
CA CYS A 204 -11.57 -5.22 5.02
C CYS A 204 -10.58 -4.06 4.95
N VAL A 205 -9.31 -4.38 4.82
CA VAL A 205 -8.28 -3.37 4.53
C VAL A 205 -8.50 -2.75 3.16
N MET A 206 -9.05 -3.52 2.20
CA MET A 206 -9.41 -3.04 0.87
C MET A 206 -10.73 -2.24 0.81
N PHE A 207 -11.29 -1.86 1.99
CA PHE A 207 -12.42 -0.92 2.02
C PHE A 207 -11.98 0.43 1.47
N PRO A 208 -12.78 1.11 0.60
CA PRO A 208 -12.35 2.33 -0.08
C PRO A 208 -12.16 3.55 0.84
N TYR A 209 -12.46 3.41 2.14
CA TYR A 209 -12.35 4.49 3.11
C TYR A 209 -11.33 4.18 4.19
N TYR A 210 -10.53 5.16 4.57
CA TYR A 210 -9.52 5.01 5.60
C TYR A 210 -10.15 4.60 6.94
N SER A 211 -9.78 3.44 7.43
CA SER A 211 -10.26 2.85 8.68
C SER A 211 -9.16 2.69 9.75
N GLY A 212 -7.90 2.80 9.35
CA GLY A 212 -6.75 2.52 10.22
C GLY A 212 -6.48 1.04 10.48
N LEU A 213 -7.24 0.12 9.85
CA LEU A 213 -7.09 -1.32 10.02
C LEU A 213 -5.75 -1.81 9.44
N VAL A 214 -5.04 -2.63 10.20
CA VAL A 214 -3.74 -3.22 9.78
C VAL A 214 -3.79 -4.76 9.68
N VAL A 215 -4.94 -5.35 9.94
CA VAL A 215 -5.18 -6.79 9.90
C VAL A 215 -6.10 -7.12 8.74
N LEU A 216 -5.69 -8.04 7.87
CA LEU A 216 -6.49 -8.50 6.76
C LEU A 216 -7.68 -9.31 7.28
N HIS A 217 -8.84 -9.13 6.65
CA HIS A 217 -10.01 -9.94 6.93
C HIS A 217 -9.83 -11.33 6.33
N ASP A 218 -9.86 -12.36 7.19
CA ASP A 218 -9.47 -13.74 6.84
C ASP A 218 -10.57 -14.58 6.17
N GLU A 219 -11.83 -14.14 6.18
CA GLU A 219 -12.95 -14.90 5.65
C GLU A 219 -12.93 -14.99 4.12
N GLU A 220 -13.63 -15.99 3.59
CA GLU A 220 -13.82 -16.19 2.15
C GLU A 220 -14.57 -15.00 1.54
N GLY A 221 -14.16 -14.58 0.34
CA GLY A 221 -14.72 -13.38 -0.32
C GLY A 221 -14.17 -12.04 0.20
N HIS A 222 -13.37 -12.04 1.26
CA HIS A 222 -12.76 -10.84 1.84
C HIS A 222 -11.27 -10.73 1.47
N ASP A 223 -10.49 -9.89 2.17
CA ASP A 223 -9.10 -9.57 1.80
C ASP A 223 -8.27 -10.82 1.50
N VAL A 224 -8.27 -11.80 2.43
CA VAL A 224 -7.44 -12.99 2.30
C VAL A 224 -8.00 -13.97 1.27
N GLY A 225 -9.29 -14.21 1.26
CA GLY A 225 -9.96 -15.08 0.26
C GLY A 225 -9.68 -14.59 -1.15
N ARG A 226 -9.94 -13.33 -1.42
CA ARG A 226 -9.74 -12.69 -2.73
C ARG A 226 -8.29 -12.75 -3.22
N ILE A 227 -7.31 -12.48 -2.36
CA ILE A 227 -5.89 -12.57 -2.78
C ILE A 227 -5.45 -14.01 -3.00
N GLN A 228 -6.05 -14.98 -2.30
CA GLN A 228 -5.76 -16.40 -2.51
C GLN A 228 -6.32 -16.94 -3.83
N GLU A 229 -7.40 -16.36 -4.35
CA GLU A 229 -7.88 -16.66 -5.70
C GLU A 229 -6.84 -16.30 -6.77
N PHE A 230 -6.07 -15.22 -6.56
CA PHE A 230 -5.05 -14.77 -7.49
C PHE A 230 -3.75 -15.58 -7.39
N TYR A 231 -3.30 -15.86 -6.17
CA TYR A 231 -1.95 -16.37 -5.88
C TYR A 231 -1.95 -17.69 -5.10
N GLY A 232 -3.08 -18.36 -5.06
CA GLY A 232 -3.25 -19.67 -4.43
C GLY A 232 -3.27 -19.63 -2.91
N LYS A 233 -4.04 -20.53 -2.32
CA LYS A 233 -4.15 -20.72 -0.87
C LYS A 233 -2.87 -21.29 -0.29
N ARG A 234 -2.36 -20.66 0.76
CA ARG A 234 -1.19 -21.12 1.47
C ARG A 234 -1.55 -22.26 2.43
N ARG A 235 -0.87 -23.40 2.31
CA ARG A 235 -1.07 -24.56 3.20
C ARG A 235 -0.22 -24.42 4.47
N ILE A 236 -0.63 -25.08 5.55
CA ILE A 236 0.13 -25.14 6.81
C ILE A 236 1.53 -25.70 6.58
N SER A 237 1.67 -26.73 5.71
CA SER A 237 2.97 -27.26 5.30
C SER A 237 3.91 -26.20 4.70
N ASP A 238 3.39 -25.25 3.94
CA ASP A 238 4.21 -24.18 3.36
C ASP A 238 4.68 -23.19 4.45
N GLN A 239 3.87 -22.99 5.50
CA GLN A 239 4.23 -22.14 6.65
C GLN A 239 5.36 -22.81 7.48
N ILE A 240 5.28 -24.11 7.71
CA ILE A 240 6.29 -24.89 8.43
C ILE A 240 7.62 -24.87 7.65
N ILE A 241 7.58 -25.11 6.35
CA ILE A 241 8.76 -25.07 5.49
C ILE A 241 9.44 -23.70 5.52
N ASP A 242 8.65 -22.61 5.45
CA ASP A 242 9.20 -21.25 5.51
C ASP A 242 9.76 -20.91 6.91
N TYR A 243 9.19 -21.44 7.99
CA TYR A 243 9.71 -21.30 9.34
C TYR A 243 11.10 -21.95 9.45
N PHE A 244 11.25 -23.20 9.04
CA PHE A 244 12.54 -23.91 9.09
C PHE A 244 13.59 -23.27 8.19
N ARG A 245 13.23 -22.81 6.99
CA ARG A 245 14.15 -22.09 6.07
C ARG A 245 14.71 -20.81 6.70
N ARG A 246 13.86 -20.02 7.36
CA ARG A 246 14.29 -18.77 8.04
C ARG A 246 15.22 -19.08 9.21
N ARG A 247 14.95 -20.16 9.96
CA ARG A 247 15.80 -20.59 11.08
C ARG A 247 17.16 -21.04 10.58
N MET A 248 17.21 -21.76 9.47
CA MET A 248 18.47 -22.20 8.84
C MET A 248 19.28 -21.00 8.32
N GLN A 249 18.65 -20.05 7.63
CA GLN A 249 19.35 -18.86 7.13
C GLN A 249 19.93 -17.96 8.23
N ARG A 250 19.31 -17.92 9.41
CA ARG A 250 19.86 -17.18 10.57
C ARG A 250 21.03 -17.90 11.25
N LYS A 251 21.17 -19.20 11.03
CA LYS A 251 22.21 -20.02 11.67
C LYS A 251 23.48 -20.11 10.80
N TRP A 252 23.37 -19.85 9.49
CA TRP A 252 24.43 -20.06 8.52
C TRP A 252 24.67 -18.82 7.60
N GLY A 253 24.13 -17.67 7.89
CA GLY A 253 24.36 -16.37 7.28
C GLY A 253 24.69 -15.33 8.34
#